data_67f574ce9f113db75769037e3e31522f
#
_entry.id   67f574ce9f113db75769037e3e31522f
#
_cell.length_a   1.000
_cell.length_b   1.000
_cell.length_c   1.000
_cell.angle_alpha   90.00
_cell.angle_beta   90.00
_cell.angle_gamma   90.00
#
_symmetry.space_group_name_H-M   'P 1'
#
loop_
_entity.id
_entity.type
_entity.pdbx_description
1 polymer ?
#
loop_
_entity_poly.entity_id
_entity_poly.type
_entity_poly.pdbx_seq_one_letter_code
_entity_poly.pdbx_strand_id
1 'polypeptide(L)'
;MTALSSLPREAPAARGRGLTEASLRRIEGFLLPVMAIVAGMALFGLFVALVGQSPAELYALVWRGGFGTAFSLENTLQRAAPLLLTALCVALPAQLGLVVIGGEGAFVLGGLASAWAGAHLAGFGGAGILLMALAGAGMGAVWIGIAGALRHVRGVNETISSLLLAYLAVALFSHVVEGPLRDPASLNKPSTVPIAADLKIPAIPGLDVHWGFIVGCLACLAAAFVMGRTTFGFAARIAGGNA
;
A
#
# COMPACT_ATOMS: atom_id res chain seq x y z
N MET A 1 44.57 -46.96 28.25
CA MET A 1 45.71 -46.40 28.93
C MET A 1 45.76 -44.94 28.57
N THR A 2 45.19 -44.16 29.44
CA THR A 2 45.55 -42.84 29.92
C THR A 2 46.05 -41.81 28.90
N ALA A 3 45.17 -40.90 28.49
CA ALA A 3 45.44 -39.45 28.34
C ALA A 3 44.32 -38.78 27.52
N LEU A 4 43.12 -38.57 28.08
CA LEU A 4 42.06 -37.75 27.53
C LEU A 4 41.36 -37.00 28.65
N SER A 5 42.11 -36.18 29.39
CA SER A 5 41.53 -35.36 30.46
C SER A 5 42.30 -34.07 30.64
N SER A 6 42.26 -33.16 29.64
CA SER A 6 42.60 -31.74 29.87
C SER A 6 42.19 -30.88 28.68
N LEU A 7 40.85 -30.82 28.38
CA LEU A 7 40.34 -29.67 27.64
C LEU A 7 39.88 -28.65 28.67
N PRO A 8 40.35 -27.41 28.59
CA PRO A 8 39.86 -26.33 29.44
C PRO A 8 38.37 -26.11 29.14
N ARG A 9 37.51 -26.24 30.17
CA ARG A 9 36.14 -25.75 30.13
C ARG A 9 36.22 -24.23 29.94
N GLU A 10 35.93 -23.79 28.73
CA GLU A 10 35.67 -22.38 28.52
C GLU A 10 34.49 -21.95 29.40
N ALA A 11 34.75 -21.00 30.28
CA ALA A 11 33.76 -20.38 31.13
C ALA A 11 32.72 -19.66 30.25
N PRO A 12 31.42 -19.66 30.65
CA PRO A 12 30.40 -18.93 29.91
C PRO A 12 30.65 -17.42 30.08
N ALA A 13 31.28 -16.83 29.07
CA ALA A 13 31.52 -15.40 29.03
C ALA A 13 30.21 -14.65 28.77
N ALA A 14 29.84 -13.84 29.75
CA ALA A 14 29.13 -12.57 29.61
C ALA A 14 27.66 -12.60 29.14
N ARG A 15 26.75 -12.89 30.09
CA ARG A 15 25.32 -12.52 30.00
C ARG A 15 25.02 -11.01 29.96
N GLY A 16 26.02 -10.14 30.05
CA GLY A 16 25.85 -8.68 30.14
C GLY A 16 25.85 -7.93 28.80
N ARG A 17 26.38 -8.53 27.71
CA ARG A 17 26.52 -7.85 26.41
C ARG A 17 25.26 -7.87 25.55
N GLY A 18 24.40 -8.86 25.72
CA GLY A 18 23.23 -9.04 24.83
C GLY A 18 22.15 -7.96 24.94
N LEU A 19 21.96 -7.36 26.11
CA LEU A 19 20.91 -6.35 26.32
C LEU A 19 21.33 -4.98 25.75
N THR A 20 22.60 -4.63 25.83
CA THR A 20 23.14 -3.37 25.26
C THR A 20 23.20 -3.41 23.74
N GLU A 21 23.57 -4.54 23.13
CA GLU A 21 23.60 -4.70 21.68
C GLU A 21 22.18 -4.71 21.09
N ALA A 22 21.21 -5.34 21.75
CA ALA A 22 19.81 -5.33 21.31
C ALA A 22 19.17 -3.94 21.40
N SER A 23 19.54 -3.14 22.43
CA SER A 23 19.06 -1.76 22.53
C SER A 23 19.74 -0.85 21.51
N LEU A 24 21.03 -1.01 21.25
CA LEU A 24 21.75 -0.28 20.21
C LEU A 24 21.16 -0.56 18.81
N ARG A 25 20.91 -1.82 18.45
CA ARG A 25 20.27 -2.19 17.17
C ARG A 25 18.86 -1.60 17.01
N ARG A 26 18.10 -1.47 18.11
CA ARG A 26 16.78 -0.80 18.07
C ARG A 26 16.92 0.69 17.83
N ILE A 27 17.90 1.33 18.49
CA ILE A 27 18.19 2.76 18.31
C ILE A 27 18.69 3.01 16.87
N GLU A 28 19.61 2.20 16.36
CA GLU A 28 20.08 2.27 14.99
C GLU A 28 18.93 2.09 13.99
N GLY A 29 18.04 1.11 14.22
CA GLY A 29 16.87 0.84 13.38
C GLY A 29 15.88 2.00 13.30
N PHE A 30 15.83 2.86 14.33
CA PHE A 30 15.00 4.06 14.33
C PHE A 30 15.77 5.31 13.86
N LEU A 31 17.02 5.43 14.26
CA LEU A 31 17.85 6.61 13.98
C LEU A 31 18.21 6.71 12.49
N LEU A 32 18.54 5.59 11.84
CA LEU A 32 18.91 5.58 10.43
C LEU A 32 17.80 6.12 9.50
N PRO A 33 16.53 5.67 9.60
CA PRO A 33 15.44 6.25 8.82
C PRO A 33 15.22 7.74 9.10
N VAL A 34 15.29 8.15 10.36
CA VAL A 34 15.13 9.56 10.75
C VAL A 34 16.25 10.41 10.16
N MET A 35 17.50 9.96 10.26
CA MET A 35 18.64 10.66 9.66
C MET A 35 18.52 10.74 8.13
N ALA A 36 18.05 9.67 7.48
CA ALA A 36 17.82 9.66 6.04
C ALA A 36 16.76 10.68 5.62
N ILE A 37 15.66 10.79 6.38
CA ILE A 37 14.61 11.80 6.15
C ILE A 37 15.18 13.21 6.34
N VAL A 38 15.90 13.47 7.43
CA VAL A 38 16.51 14.77 7.69
C VAL A 38 17.52 15.15 6.62
N ALA A 39 18.36 14.21 6.20
CA ALA A 39 19.32 14.43 5.12
C ALA A 39 18.62 14.72 3.79
N GLY A 40 17.56 13.98 3.46
CA GLY A 40 16.74 14.23 2.27
C GLY A 40 16.07 15.62 2.31
N MET A 41 15.52 15.99 3.46
CA MET A 41 14.97 17.34 3.65
C MET A 41 16.05 18.43 3.53
N ALA A 42 17.23 18.21 4.12
CA ALA A 42 18.33 19.18 4.02
C ALA A 42 18.81 19.36 2.57
N LEU A 43 18.97 18.26 1.82
CA LEU A 43 19.36 18.31 0.40
C LEU A 43 18.29 19.00 -0.45
N PHE A 44 17.03 18.68 -0.22
CA PHE A 44 15.93 19.34 -0.95
C PHE A 44 15.80 20.81 -0.54
N GLY A 45 15.97 21.15 0.73
CA GLY A 45 16.02 22.54 1.19
C GLY A 45 17.15 23.32 0.57
N LEU A 46 18.33 22.72 0.43
CA LEU A 46 19.47 23.31 -0.27
C LEU A 46 19.12 23.60 -1.75
N PHE A 47 18.50 22.65 -2.42
CA PHE A 47 18.03 22.84 -3.80
C PHE A 47 17.04 24.01 -3.91
N VAL A 48 16.07 24.10 -3.01
CA VAL A 48 15.07 25.19 -2.96
C VAL A 48 15.75 26.55 -2.74
N ALA A 49 16.75 26.61 -1.85
CA ALA A 49 17.54 27.81 -1.61
C ALA A 49 18.34 28.26 -2.86
N LEU A 50 18.91 27.30 -3.59
CA LEU A 50 19.63 27.57 -4.85
C LEU A 50 18.71 28.12 -5.95
N VAL A 51 17.43 27.76 -5.94
CA VAL A 51 16.39 28.30 -6.85
C VAL A 51 15.89 29.66 -6.38
N GLY A 52 16.41 30.21 -5.26
CA GLY A 52 16.05 31.52 -4.73
C GLY A 52 14.77 31.56 -3.90
N GLN A 53 14.29 30.38 -3.44
CA GLN A 53 13.12 30.29 -2.59
C GLN A 53 13.51 29.97 -1.13
N SER A 54 12.64 30.31 -0.18
CA SER A 54 12.88 30.04 1.24
C SER A 54 12.52 28.57 1.60
N PRO A 55 13.49 27.72 2.00
CA PRO A 55 13.20 26.37 2.46
C PRO A 55 12.30 26.31 3.69
N ALA A 56 12.46 27.27 4.62
CA ALA A 56 11.65 27.34 5.82
C ALA A 56 10.17 27.61 5.50
N GLU A 57 9.90 28.53 4.58
CA GLU A 57 8.56 28.83 4.12
C GLU A 57 7.94 27.64 3.39
N LEU A 58 8.71 26.98 2.53
CA LEU A 58 8.25 25.76 1.85
C LEU A 58 7.82 24.68 2.85
N TYR A 59 8.66 24.36 3.83
CA TYR A 59 8.32 23.33 4.82
C TYR A 59 7.15 23.73 5.72
N ALA A 60 7.02 25.02 6.04
CA ALA A 60 5.85 25.53 6.74
C ALA A 60 4.56 25.38 5.92
N LEU A 61 4.62 25.63 4.61
CA LEU A 61 3.49 25.43 3.68
C LEU A 61 3.15 23.95 3.51
N VAL A 62 4.14 23.07 3.40
CA VAL A 62 3.93 21.59 3.34
C VAL A 62 3.25 21.09 4.61
N TRP A 63 3.72 21.52 5.78
CA TRP A 63 3.11 21.19 7.06
C TRP A 63 1.66 21.70 7.14
N ARG A 64 1.45 22.97 6.80
CA ARG A 64 0.12 23.58 6.80
C ARG A 64 -0.83 22.91 5.81
N GLY A 65 -0.33 22.53 4.63
CA GLY A 65 -1.11 21.84 3.61
C GLY A 65 -1.49 20.40 3.98
N GLY A 66 -0.66 19.71 4.79
CA GLY A 66 -0.94 18.34 5.23
C GLY A 66 -1.72 18.25 6.55
N PHE A 67 -1.38 19.10 7.53
CA PHE A 67 -1.83 18.93 8.92
C PHE A 67 -2.26 20.24 9.59
N GLY A 68 -1.97 21.39 9.01
CA GLY A 68 -2.11 22.68 9.67
C GLY A 68 -3.53 23.23 9.77
N THR A 69 -4.50 22.67 9.08
CA THR A 69 -5.92 23.04 9.13
C THR A 69 -6.81 21.82 9.17
N ALA A 70 -8.05 21.95 9.68
CA ALA A 70 -9.04 20.87 9.67
C ALA A 70 -9.26 20.36 8.24
N PHE A 71 -9.44 21.25 7.29
CA PHE A 71 -9.59 20.93 5.86
C PHE A 71 -8.38 20.14 5.32
N SER A 72 -7.15 20.54 5.65
CA SER A 72 -5.94 19.83 5.21
C SER A 72 -5.88 18.42 5.81
N LEU A 73 -6.24 18.28 7.08
CA LEU A 73 -6.27 16.99 7.76
C LEU A 73 -7.31 16.06 7.15
N GLU A 74 -8.52 16.55 6.87
CA GLU A 74 -9.58 15.79 6.21
C GLU A 74 -9.14 15.29 4.82
N ASN A 75 -8.54 16.17 4.00
CA ASN A 75 -7.96 15.78 2.72
C ASN A 75 -6.86 14.72 2.85
N THR A 76 -6.01 14.83 3.86
CA THR A 76 -4.97 13.84 4.13
C THR A 76 -5.57 12.49 4.50
N LEU A 77 -6.61 12.45 5.34
CA LEU A 77 -7.32 11.22 5.71
C LEU A 77 -8.07 10.60 4.52
N GLN A 78 -8.70 11.42 3.67
CA GLN A 78 -9.33 10.94 2.44
C GLN A 78 -8.32 10.22 1.52
N ARG A 79 -7.13 10.82 1.35
CA ARG A 79 -6.06 10.25 0.53
C ARG A 79 -5.40 9.03 1.18
N ALA A 80 -5.41 8.94 2.50
CA ALA A 80 -4.90 7.78 3.23
C ALA A 80 -5.75 6.52 3.01
N ALA A 81 -7.07 6.65 2.77
CA ALA A 81 -7.97 5.51 2.60
C ALA A 81 -7.52 4.51 1.52
N PRO A 82 -7.29 4.91 0.26
CA PRO A 82 -6.79 3.98 -0.76
C PRO A 82 -5.37 3.49 -0.46
N LEU A 83 -4.52 4.32 0.17
CA LEU A 83 -3.16 3.93 0.52
C LEU A 83 -3.11 2.81 1.57
N LEU A 84 -4.02 2.81 2.54
CA LEU A 84 -4.15 1.71 3.52
C LEU A 84 -4.45 0.38 2.82
N LEU A 85 -5.38 0.38 1.86
CA LEU A 85 -5.74 -0.83 1.11
C LEU A 85 -4.61 -1.29 0.19
N THR A 86 -3.94 -0.37 -0.51
CA THR A 86 -2.81 -0.72 -1.39
C THR A 86 -1.60 -1.18 -0.59
N ALA A 87 -1.36 -0.65 0.61
CA ALA A 87 -0.32 -1.15 1.51
C ALA A 87 -0.55 -2.63 1.90
N LEU A 88 -1.81 -3.04 2.11
CA LEU A 88 -2.14 -4.46 2.36
C LEU A 88 -1.83 -5.35 1.17
N CYS A 89 -1.97 -4.86 -0.07
CA CYS A 89 -1.63 -5.61 -1.28
C CYS A 89 -0.13 -5.99 -1.34
N VAL A 90 0.73 -5.23 -0.69
CA VAL A 90 2.17 -5.50 -0.58
C VAL A 90 2.49 -6.27 0.70
N ALA A 91 1.88 -5.87 1.83
CA ALA A 91 2.18 -6.43 3.14
C ALA A 91 1.76 -7.91 3.28
N LEU A 92 0.62 -8.31 2.69
CA LEU A 92 0.14 -9.70 2.79
C LEU A 92 1.02 -10.68 2.01
N PRO A 93 1.37 -10.46 0.73
CA PRO A 93 2.31 -11.32 0.01
C PRO A 93 3.71 -11.34 0.64
N ALA A 94 4.17 -10.24 1.22
CA ALA A 94 5.46 -10.17 1.90
C ALA A 94 5.56 -11.16 3.09
N GLN A 95 4.45 -11.50 3.75
CA GLN A 95 4.43 -12.54 4.79
C GLN A 95 4.74 -13.94 4.23
N LEU A 96 4.53 -14.15 2.94
CA LEU A 96 4.85 -15.37 2.19
C LEU A 96 6.24 -15.32 1.54
N GLY A 97 7.05 -14.29 1.81
CA GLY A 97 8.33 -14.06 1.15
C GLY A 97 8.18 -13.61 -0.31
N LEU A 98 6.99 -13.19 -0.74
CA LEU A 98 6.71 -12.73 -2.10
C LEU A 98 6.86 -11.22 -2.21
N VAL A 99 7.62 -10.74 -3.19
CA VAL A 99 7.76 -9.32 -3.47
C VAL A 99 6.90 -8.93 -4.65
N VAL A 100 5.73 -8.34 -4.39
CA VAL A 100 4.79 -7.88 -5.41
C VAL A 100 4.93 -6.38 -5.58
N ILE A 101 5.40 -5.93 -6.76
CA ILE A 101 5.53 -4.50 -7.10
C ILE A 101 4.34 -4.02 -7.95
N GLY A 102 3.64 -4.93 -8.60
CA GLY A 102 2.56 -4.66 -9.55
C GLY A 102 1.18 -4.32 -8.97
N GLY A 103 1.08 -3.97 -7.68
CA GLY A 103 -0.18 -3.61 -7.03
C GLY A 103 -0.91 -2.43 -7.70
N GLU A 104 -0.16 -1.49 -8.30
CA GLU A 104 -0.71 -0.37 -9.04
C GLU A 104 -1.61 -0.82 -10.20
N GLY A 105 -1.18 -1.83 -10.97
CA GLY A 105 -1.98 -2.37 -12.09
C GLY A 105 -3.32 -2.96 -11.63
N ALA A 106 -3.31 -3.72 -10.53
CA ALA A 106 -4.53 -4.26 -9.93
C ALA A 106 -5.46 -3.16 -9.42
N PHE A 107 -4.91 -2.10 -8.83
CA PHE A 107 -5.66 -0.93 -8.36
C PHE A 107 -6.32 -0.18 -9.52
N VAL A 108 -5.58 0.10 -10.58
CA VAL A 108 -6.06 0.86 -11.75
C VAL A 108 -7.18 0.10 -12.47
N LEU A 109 -7.00 -1.21 -12.74
CA LEU A 109 -8.03 -2.01 -13.39
C LEU A 109 -9.22 -2.30 -12.47
N GLY A 110 -8.99 -2.45 -11.16
CA GLY A 110 -10.04 -2.54 -10.16
C GLY A 110 -10.91 -1.28 -10.14
N GLY A 111 -10.29 -0.10 -10.17
CA GLY A 111 -10.98 1.18 -10.28
C GLY A 111 -11.79 1.31 -11.57
N LEU A 112 -11.23 0.86 -12.71
CA LEU A 112 -11.92 0.85 -13.99
C LEU A 112 -13.16 -0.05 -13.98
N ALA A 113 -13.04 -1.26 -13.43
CA ALA A 113 -14.16 -2.19 -13.30
C ALA A 113 -15.25 -1.64 -12.37
N SER A 114 -14.86 -0.99 -11.28
CA SER A 114 -15.79 -0.31 -10.37
C SER A 114 -16.51 0.85 -11.06
N ALA A 115 -15.80 1.67 -11.84
CA ALA A 115 -16.39 2.77 -12.60
C ALA A 115 -17.35 2.27 -13.69
N TRP A 116 -16.97 1.21 -14.41
CA TRP A 116 -17.83 0.57 -15.41
C TRP A 116 -19.11 0.01 -14.78
N ALA A 117 -19.02 -0.69 -13.66
CA ALA A 117 -20.17 -1.17 -12.92
C ALA A 117 -21.06 -0.01 -12.46
N GLY A 118 -20.46 1.08 -11.94
CA GLY A 118 -21.17 2.26 -11.48
C GLY A 118 -21.98 2.96 -12.58
N ALA A 119 -21.52 2.92 -13.82
CA ALA A 119 -22.25 3.47 -14.97
C ALA A 119 -23.59 2.74 -15.23
N HIS A 120 -23.74 1.48 -14.75
CA HIS A 120 -24.93 0.65 -14.95
C HIS A 120 -25.78 0.46 -13.68
N LEU A 121 -25.32 0.96 -12.54
CA LEU A 121 -25.95 0.72 -11.23
C LEU A 121 -26.61 1.97 -10.63
N ALA A 122 -26.86 3.01 -11.45
CA ALA A 122 -27.58 4.21 -10.98
C ALA A 122 -28.96 3.82 -10.42
N GLY A 123 -29.31 4.38 -9.26
CA GLY A 123 -30.57 4.07 -8.58
C GLY A 123 -30.55 2.87 -7.62
N PHE A 124 -29.44 2.09 -7.56
CA PHE A 124 -29.31 0.96 -6.63
C PHE A 124 -28.79 1.38 -5.24
N GLY A 125 -28.40 2.64 -5.04
CA GLY A 125 -27.95 3.17 -3.75
C GLY A 125 -26.85 2.33 -3.09
N GLY A 126 -27.02 1.98 -1.82
CA GLY A 126 -26.02 1.20 -1.07
C GLY A 126 -25.69 -0.17 -1.67
N ALA A 127 -26.66 -0.85 -2.29
CA ALA A 127 -26.41 -2.12 -2.98
C ALA A 127 -25.51 -1.90 -4.21
N GLY A 128 -25.71 -0.79 -4.93
CA GLY A 128 -24.84 -0.40 -6.05
C GLY A 128 -23.41 -0.17 -5.62
N ILE A 129 -23.18 0.52 -4.49
CA ILE A 129 -21.85 0.73 -3.90
C ILE A 129 -21.17 -0.61 -3.59
N LEU A 130 -21.89 -1.56 -3.00
CA LEU A 130 -21.36 -2.89 -2.70
C LEU A 130 -20.97 -3.66 -3.98
N LEU A 131 -21.82 -3.62 -5.00
CA LEU A 131 -21.56 -4.28 -6.29
C LEU A 131 -20.36 -3.65 -7.00
N MET A 132 -20.20 -2.33 -6.96
CA MET A 132 -19.02 -1.63 -7.45
C MET A 132 -17.75 -2.07 -6.72
N ALA A 133 -17.82 -2.16 -5.39
CA ALA A 133 -16.69 -2.63 -4.58
C ALA A 133 -16.31 -4.08 -4.90
N LEU A 134 -17.29 -4.96 -5.09
CA LEU A 134 -17.07 -6.35 -5.48
C LEU A 134 -16.50 -6.46 -6.89
N ALA A 135 -16.97 -5.66 -7.85
CA ALA A 135 -16.44 -5.62 -9.20
C ALA A 135 -14.97 -5.17 -9.21
N GLY A 136 -14.65 -4.11 -8.46
CA GLY A 136 -13.29 -3.60 -8.32
C GLY A 136 -12.36 -4.61 -7.63
N ALA A 137 -12.81 -5.19 -6.52
CA ALA A 137 -12.05 -6.20 -5.79
C ALA A 137 -11.83 -7.47 -6.63
N GLY A 138 -12.86 -7.92 -7.36
CA GLY A 138 -12.79 -9.08 -8.26
C GLY A 138 -11.79 -8.88 -9.38
N MET A 139 -11.85 -7.74 -10.07
CA MET A 139 -10.91 -7.43 -11.14
C MET A 139 -9.47 -7.30 -10.61
N GLY A 140 -9.27 -6.62 -9.50
CA GLY A 140 -7.95 -6.50 -8.86
C GLY A 140 -7.39 -7.87 -8.44
N ALA A 141 -8.23 -8.73 -7.84
CA ALA A 141 -7.85 -10.07 -7.44
C ALA A 141 -7.48 -10.97 -8.64
N VAL A 142 -8.27 -10.91 -9.72
CA VAL A 142 -7.96 -11.64 -10.96
C VAL A 142 -6.63 -11.17 -11.54
N TRP A 143 -6.43 -9.85 -11.61
CA TRP A 143 -5.22 -9.28 -12.21
C TRP A 143 -3.95 -9.68 -11.47
N ILE A 144 -3.92 -9.48 -10.15
CA ILE A 144 -2.74 -9.86 -9.36
C ILE A 144 -2.60 -11.39 -9.24
N GLY A 145 -3.72 -12.11 -9.30
CA GLY A 145 -3.78 -13.57 -9.32
C GLY A 145 -3.04 -14.17 -10.52
N ILE A 146 -2.97 -13.46 -11.67
CA ILE A 146 -2.19 -13.88 -12.83
C ILE A 146 -0.70 -13.97 -12.48
N ALA A 147 -0.14 -12.98 -11.78
CA ALA A 147 1.26 -13.03 -11.32
C ALA A 147 1.51 -14.23 -10.38
N GLY A 148 0.59 -14.46 -9.44
CA GLY A 148 0.65 -15.61 -8.55
C GLY A 148 0.54 -16.96 -9.28
N ALA A 149 -0.35 -17.06 -10.27
CA ALA A 149 -0.51 -18.26 -11.10
C ALA A 149 0.75 -18.52 -11.95
N LEU A 150 1.33 -17.49 -12.57
CA LEU A 150 2.58 -17.61 -13.32
C LEU A 150 3.73 -18.13 -12.44
N ARG A 151 3.82 -17.64 -11.21
CA ARG A 151 4.80 -18.17 -10.25
C ARG A 151 4.53 -19.63 -9.90
N HIS A 152 3.29 -19.95 -9.53
CA HIS A 152 2.93 -21.30 -9.07
C HIS A 152 3.05 -22.35 -10.17
N VAL A 153 2.56 -22.07 -11.38
CA VAL A 153 2.47 -23.04 -12.49
C VAL A 153 3.74 -23.10 -13.33
N ARG A 154 4.42 -21.97 -13.50
CA ARG A 154 5.56 -21.83 -14.43
C ARG A 154 6.86 -21.45 -13.74
N GLY A 155 6.87 -21.20 -12.43
CA GLY A 155 8.07 -20.79 -11.70
C GLY A 155 8.59 -19.39 -12.08
N VAL A 156 7.77 -18.56 -12.73
CA VAL A 156 8.16 -17.20 -13.12
C VAL A 156 8.30 -16.33 -11.87
N ASN A 157 9.33 -15.48 -11.84
CA ASN A 157 9.54 -14.56 -10.74
C ASN A 157 8.35 -13.57 -10.63
N GLU A 158 7.71 -13.52 -9.45
CA GLU A 158 6.51 -12.71 -9.19
C GLU A 158 6.77 -11.21 -9.24
N THR A 159 7.97 -10.79 -8.86
CA THR A 159 8.36 -9.37 -8.90
C THR A 159 8.37 -8.86 -10.33
N ILE A 160 9.00 -9.62 -11.24
CA ILE A 160 9.10 -9.26 -12.65
C ILE A 160 7.74 -9.36 -13.32
N SER A 161 6.99 -10.46 -13.10
CA SER A 161 5.68 -10.65 -13.72
C SER A 161 4.65 -9.64 -13.25
N SER A 162 4.64 -9.30 -11.95
CA SER A 162 3.71 -8.28 -11.43
C SER A 162 4.03 -6.89 -11.94
N LEU A 163 5.32 -6.54 -12.10
CA LEU A 163 5.75 -5.26 -12.67
C LEU A 163 5.33 -5.14 -14.14
N LEU A 164 5.55 -6.17 -14.95
CA LEU A 164 5.13 -6.18 -16.36
C LEU A 164 3.60 -6.10 -16.50
N LEU A 165 2.88 -6.81 -15.63
CA LEU A 165 1.42 -6.73 -15.56
C LEU A 165 0.93 -5.34 -15.16
N ALA A 166 1.65 -4.60 -14.29
CA ALA A 166 1.29 -3.23 -13.97
C ALA A 166 1.37 -2.31 -15.20
N TYR A 167 2.44 -2.37 -15.98
CA TYR A 167 2.54 -1.60 -17.23
C TYR A 167 1.45 -1.98 -18.24
N LEU A 168 1.16 -3.28 -18.37
CA LEU A 168 0.06 -3.75 -19.24
C LEU A 168 -1.29 -3.22 -18.76
N ALA A 169 -1.53 -3.22 -17.44
CA ALA A 169 -2.75 -2.68 -16.84
C ALA A 169 -2.93 -1.19 -17.13
N VAL A 170 -1.87 -0.40 -17.00
CA VAL A 170 -1.91 1.05 -17.30
C VAL A 170 -2.18 1.27 -18.78
N ALA A 171 -1.58 0.49 -19.68
CA ALA A 171 -1.82 0.59 -21.12
C ALA A 171 -3.28 0.21 -21.47
N LEU A 172 -3.81 -0.87 -20.87
CA LEU A 172 -5.22 -1.27 -21.02
C LEU A 172 -6.17 -0.21 -20.49
N PHE A 173 -5.88 0.34 -19.32
CA PHE A 173 -6.66 1.42 -18.72
C PHE A 173 -6.72 2.64 -19.65
N SER A 174 -5.57 3.12 -20.14
CA SER A 174 -5.50 4.25 -21.06
C SER A 174 -6.30 3.98 -22.32
N HIS A 175 -6.13 2.80 -22.93
CA HIS A 175 -6.86 2.42 -24.15
C HIS A 175 -8.38 2.42 -23.92
N VAL A 176 -8.84 1.91 -22.79
CA VAL A 176 -10.28 1.80 -22.49
C VAL A 176 -10.88 3.17 -22.13
N VAL A 177 -10.16 3.99 -21.37
CA VAL A 177 -10.64 5.32 -20.96
C VAL A 177 -10.58 6.34 -22.09
N GLU A 178 -9.62 6.21 -22.99
CA GLU A 178 -9.52 7.07 -24.20
C GLU A 178 -10.42 6.61 -25.34
N GLY A 179 -10.86 5.35 -25.32
CA GLY A 179 -11.68 4.71 -26.35
C GLY A 179 -13.11 4.41 -25.89
N PRO A 180 -13.45 3.12 -25.63
CA PRO A 180 -14.83 2.67 -25.47
C PRO A 180 -15.57 3.22 -24.24
N LEU A 181 -14.86 3.61 -23.18
CA LEU A 181 -15.47 4.16 -21.96
C LEU A 181 -15.25 5.67 -21.79
N ARG A 182 -14.79 6.33 -22.85
CA ARG A 182 -14.57 7.78 -22.83
C ARG A 182 -15.90 8.53 -22.65
N ASP A 183 -15.92 9.47 -21.71
CA ASP A 183 -16.99 10.45 -21.61
C ASP A 183 -16.88 11.48 -22.74
N PRO A 184 -17.88 11.58 -23.64
CA PRO A 184 -17.87 12.56 -24.73
C PRO A 184 -17.82 14.02 -24.25
N ALA A 185 -18.26 14.31 -23.03
CA ALA A 185 -18.24 15.63 -22.42
C ALA A 185 -16.84 16.01 -21.89
N SER A 186 -15.93 15.05 -21.75
CA SER A 186 -14.55 15.28 -21.27
C SER A 186 -13.64 15.71 -22.42
N LEU A 187 -13.45 17.03 -22.58
CA LEU A 187 -12.72 17.60 -23.73
C LEU A 187 -11.18 17.51 -23.58
N ASN A 188 -10.65 17.87 -22.41
CA ASN A 188 -9.21 18.08 -22.22
C ASN A 188 -8.49 16.97 -21.44
N LYS A 189 -9.23 16.13 -20.75
CA LYS A 189 -8.68 15.02 -19.94
C LYS A 189 -9.58 13.80 -20.11
N PRO A 190 -9.09 12.73 -20.76
CA PRO A 190 -9.87 11.50 -20.91
C PRO A 190 -10.35 11.01 -19.55
N SER A 191 -11.65 10.78 -19.41
CA SER A 191 -12.28 10.25 -18.22
C SER A 191 -13.46 9.37 -18.60
N THR A 192 -13.86 8.48 -17.71
CA THR A 192 -15.13 7.75 -17.79
C THR A 192 -16.29 8.66 -17.38
N VAL A 193 -17.50 8.29 -17.78
CA VAL A 193 -18.72 8.98 -17.33
C VAL A 193 -18.75 9.03 -15.79
N PRO A 194 -19.04 10.19 -15.18
CA PRO A 194 -19.12 10.33 -13.74
C PRO A 194 -20.18 9.37 -13.13
N ILE A 195 -19.83 8.75 -12.00
CA ILE A 195 -20.76 7.91 -11.25
C ILE A 195 -21.90 8.73 -10.68
N ALA A 196 -23.13 8.16 -10.66
CA ALA A 196 -24.30 8.79 -10.08
C ALA A 196 -24.09 9.17 -8.61
N ALA A 197 -24.77 10.21 -8.14
CA ALA A 197 -24.55 10.77 -6.81
C ALA A 197 -24.92 9.77 -5.69
N ASP A 198 -25.91 8.91 -5.92
CA ASP A 198 -26.37 7.86 -5.00
C ASP A 198 -25.36 6.70 -4.84
N LEU A 199 -24.39 6.60 -5.74
CA LEU A 199 -23.33 5.59 -5.70
C LEU A 199 -22.02 6.11 -5.11
N LYS A 200 -21.97 7.37 -4.70
CA LYS A 200 -20.79 7.92 -4.01
C LYS A 200 -20.79 7.48 -2.55
N ILE A 201 -19.63 7.06 -2.07
CA ILE A 201 -19.45 6.74 -0.65
C ILE A 201 -19.71 8.02 0.16
N PRO A 202 -20.68 8.04 1.08
CA PRO A 202 -21.00 9.23 1.86
C PRO A 202 -19.84 9.64 2.77
N ALA A 203 -19.83 10.92 3.17
CA ALA A 203 -18.95 11.43 4.20
C ALA A 203 -19.41 10.99 5.59
N ILE A 204 -18.47 10.93 6.53
CA ILE A 204 -18.74 10.66 7.95
C ILE A 204 -19.43 11.91 8.53
N PRO A 205 -20.52 11.76 9.28
CA PRO A 205 -21.20 12.92 9.89
C PRO A 205 -20.23 13.77 10.72
N GLY A 206 -20.13 15.06 10.40
CA GLY A 206 -19.26 16.00 11.09
C GLY A 206 -17.80 16.06 10.60
N LEU A 207 -17.41 15.25 9.62
CA LEU A 207 -16.09 15.24 9.00
C LEU A 207 -16.26 15.15 7.48
N ASP A 208 -15.46 15.89 6.72
CA ASP A 208 -15.44 15.78 5.25
C ASP A 208 -14.52 14.63 4.79
N VAL A 209 -14.66 13.46 5.45
CA VAL A 209 -13.92 12.23 5.16
C VAL A 209 -14.92 11.14 4.83
N HIS A 210 -14.75 10.47 3.69
CA HIS A 210 -15.65 9.38 3.30
C HIS A 210 -15.44 8.10 4.12
N TRP A 211 -16.50 7.29 4.27
CA TRP A 211 -16.48 6.02 5.00
C TRP A 211 -15.41 5.02 4.50
N GLY A 212 -14.87 5.20 3.32
CA GLY A 212 -13.77 4.40 2.79
C GLY A 212 -12.52 4.40 3.67
N PHE A 213 -12.27 5.49 4.43
CA PHE A 213 -11.17 5.53 5.40
C PHE A 213 -11.39 4.52 6.55
N ILE A 214 -12.60 4.46 7.09
CA ILE A 214 -12.95 3.47 8.13
C ILE A 214 -12.82 2.05 7.59
N VAL A 215 -13.29 1.81 6.36
CA VAL A 215 -13.12 0.50 5.69
C VAL A 215 -11.66 0.13 5.55
N GLY A 216 -10.80 1.08 5.16
CA GLY A 216 -9.34 0.87 5.09
C GLY A 216 -8.74 0.49 6.44
N CYS A 217 -9.09 1.21 7.51
CA CYS A 217 -8.65 0.90 8.87
C CYS A 217 -9.13 -0.49 9.33
N LEU A 218 -10.40 -0.81 9.10
CA LEU A 218 -10.96 -2.12 9.44
C LEU A 218 -10.28 -3.26 8.66
N ALA A 219 -9.99 -3.04 7.37
CA ALA A 219 -9.25 -4.00 6.56
C ALA A 219 -7.84 -4.25 7.11
N CYS A 220 -7.13 -3.20 7.55
CA CYS A 220 -5.83 -3.34 8.20
C CYS A 220 -5.91 -4.13 9.51
N LEU A 221 -6.91 -3.85 10.35
CA LEU A 221 -7.13 -4.61 11.59
C LEU A 221 -7.49 -6.06 11.32
N ALA A 222 -8.36 -6.32 10.34
CA ALA A 222 -8.73 -7.67 9.93
C ALA A 222 -7.52 -8.45 9.40
N ALA A 223 -6.71 -7.82 8.55
CA ALA A 223 -5.47 -8.41 8.04
C ALA A 223 -4.48 -8.73 9.18
N ALA A 224 -4.28 -7.80 10.12
CA ALA A 224 -3.43 -8.01 11.29
C ALA A 224 -3.94 -9.17 12.16
N PHE A 225 -5.26 -9.26 12.37
CA PHE A 225 -5.88 -10.37 13.10
C PHE A 225 -5.70 -11.70 12.37
N VAL A 226 -6.02 -11.75 11.07
CA VAL A 226 -5.90 -12.98 10.26
C VAL A 226 -4.44 -13.45 10.24
N MET A 227 -3.49 -12.56 9.98
CA MET A 227 -2.08 -12.93 9.93
C MET A 227 -1.49 -13.24 11.32
N GLY A 228 -1.99 -12.59 12.38
CA GLY A 228 -1.47 -12.75 13.74
C GLY A 228 -2.09 -13.89 14.53
N ARG A 229 -3.36 -14.21 14.29
CA ARG A 229 -4.16 -15.05 15.20
C ARG A 229 -4.81 -16.27 14.55
N THR A 230 -4.66 -16.49 13.23
CA THR A 230 -5.26 -17.64 12.54
C THR A 230 -4.22 -18.65 12.07
N THR A 231 -4.68 -19.89 11.81
CA THR A 231 -3.88 -20.97 11.21
C THR A 231 -3.38 -20.59 9.81
N PHE A 232 -4.15 -19.80 9.06
CA PHE A 232 -3.75 -19.30 7.77
C PHE A 232 -2.52 -18.37 7.88
N GLY A 233 -2.53 -17.41 8.79
CA GLY A 233 -1.39 -16.53 9.01
C GLY A 233 -0.15 -17.24 9.54
N PHE A 234 -0.34 -18.30 10.36
CA PHE A 234 0.75 -19.16 10.79
C PHE A 234 1.37 -19.91 9.60
N ALA A 235 0.54 -20.57 8.77
CA ALA A 235 1.00 -21.27 7.58
C ALA A 235 1.71 -20.35 6.59
N ALA A 236 1.19 -19.14 6.37
CA ALA A 236 1.79 -18.14 5.51
C ALA A 236 3.21 -17.75 5.97
N ARG A 237 3.40 -17.50 7.26
CA ARG A 237 4.72 -17.16 7.82
C ARG A 237 5.72 -18.32 7.75
N ILE A 238 5.27 -19.56 7.96
CA ILE A 238 6.15 -20.72 7.83
C ILE A 238 6.57 -20.88 6.37
N ALA A 239 5.64 -20.77 5.42
CA ALA A 239 5.95 -20.86 4.00
C ALA A 239 6.93 -19.75 3.56
N GLY A 240 6.77 -18.52 4.05
CA GLY A 240 7.68 -17.41 3.76
C GLY A 240 9.03 -17.50 4.45
N GLY A 241 9.13 -18.14 5.60
CA GLY A 241 10.38 -18.31 6.34
C GLY A 241 11.29 -19.45 5.83
N ASN A 242 10.77 -20.31 4.94
CA ASN A 242 11.47 -21.44 4.33
C ASN A 242 11.88 -21.20 2.86
N ALA A 243 11.76 -19.95 2.38
CA ALA A 243 12.10 -19.57 1.00
C ALA A 243 13.54 -19.08 0.87
#